data_38010c79f5491bf0bc730c3fde9f886e
#
_entry.id   38010c79f5491bf0bc730c3fde9f886e
#
_cell.length_a   1.000
_cell.length_b   1.000
_cell.length_c   1.000
_cell.angle_alpha   90.00
_cell.angle_beta   90.00
_cell.angle_gamma   90.00
#
_symmetry.space_group_name_H-M   'P 1'
#
loop_
_entity.id
_entity.type
_entity.pdbx_description
1 polymer ?
#
loop_
_entity_poly.entity_id
_entity_poly.type
_entity_poly.pdbx_seq_one_letter_code
_entity_poly.pdbx_strand_id
1 'polypeptide(L)'
;MSFDAFARRIPPPASINEPAANWDSIFSQLGTPLPSDYCRFIDAYGTGYLARFYTVANPFSSNRYVNLMQRLDIIRTSEADSTFFPDAGYVFHPDAVGLIPFMLDDNGNDYFWRTAGDPDNWPVVQCEHRGSGFTEYQLSMTAFLLQIFDKTIPALAGDFPLPDDEVFEVQPVA
;
A
#
# COMPACT_ATOMS: atom_id res chain seq x y z
N MET A 1 -1.61 -9.18 16.40
CA MET A 1 -0.83 -9.72 15.30
C MET A 1 -0.10 -8.58 14.64
N SER A 2 0.31 -8.60 13.36
CA SER A 2 1.17 -7.53 12.82
C SER A 2 0.59 -6.12 12.93
N PHE A 3 -0.71 -5.93 12.65
CA PHE A 3 -1.37 -4.63 12.83
C PHE A 3 -1.28 -4.11 14.28
N ASP A 4 -1.53 -4.93 15.28
CA ASP A 4 -1.49 -4.46 16.66
C ASP A 4 -0.07 -4.10 17.12
N ALA A 5 0.95 -4.78 16.58
CA ALA A 5 2.35 -4.42 16.80
C ALA A 5 2.69 -3.09 16.11
N PHE A 6 2.21 -2.90 14.88
CA PHE A 6 2.36 -1.66 14.14
C PHE A 6 1.70 -0.47 14.88
N ALA A 7 0.44 -0.63 15.29
CA ALA A 7 -0.31 0.43 15.98
C ALA A 7 0.27 0.79 17.37
N ARG A 8 0.97 -0.13 18.02
CA ARG A 8 1.72 0.19 19.25
C ARG A 8 2.98 1.01 18.98
N ARG A 9 3.63 0.77 17.84
CA ARG A 9 4.86 1.51 17.47
C ARG A 9 4.54 2.89 16.92
N ILE A 10 3.55 2.97 16.05
CA ILE A 10 3.07 4.22 15.45
C ILE A 10 1.59 4.33 15.80
N PRO A 11 1.23 5.00 16.89
CA PRO A 11 -0.16 5.13 17.29
C PRO A 11 -1.01 5.82 16.22
N PRO A 12 -2.24 5.34 15.98
CA PRO A 12 -3.14 5.99 15.05
C PRO A 12 -3.49 7.42 15.54
N PRO A 13 -3.84 8.33 14.60
CA PRO A 13 -4.26 9.68 14.94
C PRO A 13 -5.55 9.66 15.78
N ALA A 14 -5.78 10.74 16.53
CA ALA A 14 -6.98 10.86 17.36
C ALA A 14 -8.29 10.96 16.53
N SER A 15 -8.19 11.36 15.27
CA SER A 15 -9.30 11.41 14.31
C SER A 15 -8.78 11.27 12.89
N ILE A 16 -9.60 10.73 12.01
CA ILE A 16 -9.37 10.66 10.56
C ILE A 16 -10.36 11.58 9.84
N ASN A 17 -10.04 11.95 8.60
CA ASN A 17 -10.84 12.90 7.83
C ASN A 17 -11.89 12.23 6.93
N GLU A 18 -11.79 10.93 6.70
CA GLU A 18 -12.69 10.18 5.85
C GLU A 18 -13.98 9.80 6.58
N PRO A 19 -15.08 9.63 5.82
CA PRO A 19 -16.31 9.05 6.36
C PRO A 19 -16.09 7.60 6.78
N ALA A 20 -17.03 7.06 7.56
CA ALA A 20 -17.01 5.64 7.92
C ALA A 20 -16.88 4.75 6.68
N ALA A 21 -15.95 3.80 6.72
CA ALA A 21 -15.62 2.94 5.61
C ALA A 21 -16.79 2.02 5.23
N ASN A 22 -17.13 2.01 3.95
CA ASN A 22 -18.08 1.04 3.37
C ASN A 22 -17.29 0.01 2.56
N TRP A 23 -16.69 -0.95 3.25
CA TRP A 23 -15.87 -1.99 2.64
C TRP A 23 -16.64 -2.87 1.67
N ASP A 24 -17.90 -3.19 1.94
CA ASP A 24 -18.73 -4.03 1.05
C ASP A 24 -18.85 -3.39 -0.34
N SER A 25 -18.99 -2.08 -0.40
CA SER A 25 -19.02 -1.35 -1.68
C SER A 25 -17.69 -1.46 -2.42
N ILE A 26 -16.56 -1.33 -1.71
CA ILE A 26 -15.21 -1.45 -2.31
C ILE A 26 -14.97 -2.87 -2.81
N PHE A 27 -15.26 -3.88 -2.00
CA PHE A 27 -15.10 -5.29 -2.38
C PHE A 27 -15.97 -5.68 -3.58
N SER A 28 -17.19 -5.14 -3.64
CA SER A 28 -18.09 -5.36 -4.79
C SER A 28 -17.55 -4.72 -6.06
N GLN A 29 -17.00 -3.50 -5.99
CA GLN A 29 -16.41 -2.82 -7.14
C GLN A 29 -15.11 -3.48 -7.60
N LEU A 30 -14.28 -3.92 -6.65
CA LEU A 30 -13.01 -4.57 -6.94
C LEU A 30 -13.18 -6.02 -7.37
N GLY A 31 -14.29 -6.67 -6.98
CA GLY A 31 -14.55 -8.09 -7.23
C GLY A 31 -13.80 -9.05 -6.30
N THR A 32 -13.13 -8.52 -5.27
CA THR A 32 -12.40 -9.30 -4.27
C THR A 32 -12.34 -8.53 -2.94
N PRO A 33 -12.32 -9.22 -1.79
CA PRO A 33 -11.94 -8.59 -0.53
C PRO A 33 -10.47 -8.13 -0.56
N LEU A 34 -10.14 -7.22 0.34
CA LEU A 34 -8.77 -6.77 0.58
C LEU A 34 -8.22 -7.35 1.89
N PRO A 35 -6.88 -7.37 2.09
CA PRO A 35 -6.26 -7.88 3.31
C PRO A 35 -6.84 -7.24 4.57
N SER A 36 -7.12 -8.05 5.58
CA SER A 36 -7.78 -7.59 6.81
C SER A 36 -6.92 -6.60 7.61
N ASP A 37 -5.61 -6.74 7.58
CA ASP A 37 -4.68 -5.82 8.25
C ASP A 37 -4.64 -4.44 7.56
N TYR A 38 -4.81 -4.41 6.24
CA TYR A 38 -4.97 -3.17 5.48
C TYR A 38 -6.31 -2.47 5.81
N CYS A 39 -7.42 -3.21 5.83
CA CYS A 39 -8.72 -2.64 6.18
C CYS A 39 -8.66 -2.00 7.58
N ARG A 40 -8.07 -2.70 8.55
CA ARG A 40 -7.85 -2.17 9.90
C ARG A 40 -6.94 -0.94 9.90
N PHE A 41 -5.92 -0.92 9.05
CA PHE A 41 -5.04 0.25 8.91
C PHE A 41 -5.82 1.46 8.42
N ILE A 42 -6.57 1.32 7.33
CA ILE A 42 -7.37 2.43 6.78
C ILE A 42 -8.43 2.92 7.77
N ASP A 43 -9.13 2.00 8.46
CA ASP A 43 -10.12 2.36 9.48
C ASP A 43 -9.53 3.15 10.64
N ALA A 44 -8.26 2.89 10.98
CA ALA A 44 -7.60 3.52 12.13
C ALA A 44 -6.83 4.81 11.76
N TYR A 45 -6.22 4.84 10.57
CA TYR A 45 -5.30 5.92 10.17
C TYR A 45 -5.89 6.87 9.13
N GLY A 46 -6.80 6.40 8.27
CA GLY A 46 -7.30 7.19 7.14
C GLY A 46 -6.22 7.47 6.09
N THR A 47 -6.33 8.62 5.42
CA THR A 47 -5.35 9.08 4.43
C THR A 47 -4.29 9.96 5.09
N GLY A 48 -3.02 9.64 4.86
CA GLY A 48 -1.92 10.41 5.43
C GLY A 48 -0.55 9.93 4.99
N TYR A 49 0.47 10.55 5.55
CA TYR A 49 1.86 10.22 5.34
C TYR A 49 2.40 9.38 6.50
N LEU A 50 2.89 8.21 6.18
CA LEU A 50 3.62 7.36 7.11
C LEU A 50 5.11 7.65 6.96
N ALA A 51 5.76 7.95 8.10
CA ALA A 51 7.19 8.28 8.16
C ALA A 51 7.58 9.45 7.24
N ARG A 52 6.65 10.36 6.93
CA ARG A 52 6.84 11.50 6.01
C ARG A 52 7.40 11.10 4.64
N PHE A 53 7.16 9.87 4.23
CA PHE A 53 7.75 9.31 3.03
C PHE A 53 6.83 8.34 2.29
N TYR A 54 6.04 7.57 3.02
CA TYR A 54 5.12 6.59 2.42
C TYR A 54 3.68 7.09 2.46
N THR A 55 2.95 6.88 1.39
CA THR A 55 1.50 7.08 1.35
C THR A 55 0.82 5.75 1.11
N VAL A 56 -0.02 5.32 2.06
CA VAL A 56 -0.88 4.14 1.86
C VAL A 56 -2.12 4.58 1.10
N ALA A 57 -2.39 3.95 -0.03
CA ALA A 57 -3.56 4.25 -0.84
C ALA A 57 -4.85 3.89 -0.09
N ASN A 58 -5.83 4.80 -0.08
CA ASN A 58 -7.07 4.67 0.66
C ASN A 58 -8.26 4.77 -0.31
N PRO A 59 -9.14 3.74 -0.44
CA PRO A 59 -10.26 3.76 -1.37
C PRO A 59 -11.32 4.83 -1.05
N PHE A 60 -11.31 5.38 0.16
CA PHE A 60 -12.24 6.41 0.62
C PHE A 60 -11.69 7.83 0.45
N SER A 61 -10.43 7.98 0.04
CA SER A 61 -9.82 9.29 -0.18
C SER A 61 -10.46 10.03 -1.35
N SER A 62 -10.71 11.33 -1.19
CA SER A 62 -11.14 12.22 -2.27
C SER A 62 -10.00 12.57 -3.25
N ASN A 63 -8.76 12.41 -2.81
CA ASN A 63 -7.58 12.65 -3.65
C ASN A 63 -7.34 11.47 -4.59
N ARG A 64 -7.54 11.69 -5.90
CA ARG A 64 -7.42 10.65 -6.94
C ARG A 64 -6.05 9.96 -6.99
N TYR A 65 -4.98 10.62 -6.59
CA TYR A 65 -3.63 10.07 -6.67
C TYR A 65 -3.31 9.11 -5.53
N VAL A 66 -4.08 9.19 -4.45
CA VAL A 66 -3.97 8.28 -3.31
C VAL A 66 -5.24 7.46 -3.09
N ASN A 67 -6.28 7.64 -3.93
CA ASN A 67 -7.43 6.75 -3.93
C ASN A 67 -7.05 5.43 -4.59
N LEU A 68 -7.20 4.32 -3.88
CA LEU A 68 -6.76 2.99 -4.32
C LEU A 68 -7.33 2.59 -5.68
N MET A 69 -8.64 2.80 -5.90
CA MET A 69 -9.32 2.40 -7.14
C MET A 69 -8.84 3.25 -8.32
N GLN A 70 -8.77 4.57 -8.11
CA GLN A 70 -8.32 5.51 -9.15
C GLN A 70 -6.83 5.33 -9.46
N ARG A 71 -6.01 5.02 -8.44
CA ARG A 71 -4.60 4.72 -8.64
C ARG A 71 -4.39 3.46 -9.48
N LEU A 72 -5.14 2.40 -9.22
CA LEU A 72 -5.11 1.19 -10.05
C LEU A 72 -5.42 1.52 -11.51
N ASP A 73 -6.45 2.32 -11.78
CA ASP A 73 -6.81 2.75 -13.14
C ASP A 73 -5.74 3.63 -13.78
N ILE A 74 -5.13 4.55 -13.02
CA ILE A 74 -4.03 5.40 -13.49
C ILE A 74 -2.84 4.54 -13.93
N ILE A 75 -2.39 3.61 -13.07
CA ILE A 75 -1.25 2.75 -13.38
C ILE A 75 -1.55 1.86 -14.58
N ARG A 76 -2.70 1.20 -14.62
CA ARG A 76 -3.11 0.37 -15.75
C ARG A 76 -3.13 1.14 -17.07
N THR A 77 -3.57 2.39 -17.04
CA THR A 77 -3.63 3.24 -18.22
C THR A 77 -2.23 3.70 -18.65
N SER A 78 -1.37 4.08 -17.70
CA SER A 78 0.00 4.52 -18.01
C SER A 78 0.88 3.38 -18.53
N GLU A 79 0.64 2.15 -18.09
CA GLU A 79 1.40 0.96 -18.45
C GLU A 79 0.78 0.15 -19.61
N ALA A 80 -0.32 0.63 -20.22
CA ALA A 80 -1.08 -0.13 -21.23
C ALA A 80 -0.21 -0.56 -22.45
N ASP A 81 0.73 0.27 -22.85
CA ASP A 81 1.66 0.00 -23.97
C ASP A 81 3.07 -0.37 -23.49
N SER A 82 3.27 -0.54 -22.18
CA SER A 82 4.55 -0.88 -21.57
C SER A 82 4.72 -2.39 -21.47
N THR A 83 5.95 -2.86 -21.69
CA THR A 83 6.32 -4.27 -21.44
C THR A 83 6.97 -4.47 -20.07
N PHE A 84 7.20 -3.42 -19.31
CA PHE A 84 7.94 -3.46 -18.05
C PHE A 84 7.37 -4.44 -17.03
N PHE A 85 6.05 -4.38 -16.79
CA PHE A 85 5.37 -5.33 -15.91
C PHE A 85 5.21 -6.73 -16.55
N PRO A 86 4.72 -6.85 -17.81
CA PRO A 86 4.63 -8.14 -18.47
C PRO A 86 5.95 -8.90 -18.62
N ASP A 87 7.05 -8.21 -18.95
CA ASP A 87 8.39 -8.82 -19.06
C ASP A 87 8.87 -9.39 -17.72
N ALA A 88 8.43 -8.81 -16.60
CA ALA A 88 8.68 -9.32 -15.25
C ALA A 88 7.66 -10.38 -14.79
N GLY A 89 6.68 -10.72 -15.63
CA GLY A 89 5.64 -11.72 -15.32
C GLY A 89 4.49 -11.17 -14.48
N TYR A 90 4.29 -9.85 -14.45
CA TYR A 90 3.19 -9.21 -13.71
C TYR A 90 2.11 -8.67 -14.65
N VAL A 91 0.88 -8.78 -14.20
CA VAL A 91 -0.32 -8.18 -14.80
C VAL A 91 -1.07 -7.41 -13.72
N PHE A 92 -2.02 -6.58 -14.09
CA PHE A 92 -2.83 -5.83 -13.13
C PHE A 92 -4.19 -6.50 -12.89
N HIS A 93 -4.70 -6.35 -11.67
CA HIS A 93 -6.08 -6.70 -11.38
C HIS A 93 -7.05 -5.97 -12.37
N PRO A 94 -8.12 -6.60 -12.95
CA PRO A 94 -8.73 -7.85 -12.50
C PRO A 94 -8.16 -9.14 -13.13
N ASP A 95 -7.06 -9.10 -13.84
CA ASP A 95 -6.45 -10.33 -14.35
C ASP A 95 -6.07 -11.26 -13.19
N ALA A 96 -6.09 -12.57 -13.46
CA ALA A 96 -5.79 -13.57 -12.46
C ALA A 96 -4.38 -13.36 -11.87
N VAL A 97 -4.26 -13.37 -10.55
CA VAL A 97 -3.00 -13.10 -9.82
C VAL A 97 -2.46 -11.68 -10.12
N GLY A 98 -3.35 -10.76 -10.47
CA GLY A 98 -2.98 -9.40 -10.84
C GLY A 98 -2.52 -8.54 -9.66
N LEU A 99 -1.85 -7.44 -9.97
CA LEU A 99 -1.36 -6.48 -8.98
C LEU A 99 -2.43 -5.46 -8.61
N ILE A 100 -2.55 -5.18 -7.30
CA ILE A 100 -3.35 -4.06 -6.76
C ILE A 100 -2.39 -3.12 -6.00
N PRO A 101 -2.27 -1.84 -6.40
CA PRO A 101 -1.39 -0.90 -5.71
C PRO A 101 -1.97 -0.51 -4.35
N PHE A 102 -1.17 -0.57 -3.29
CA PHE A 102 -1.63 -0.16 -1.96
C PHE A 102 -0.78 0.93 -1.31
N MET A 103 0.41 1.18 -1.81
CA MET A 103 1.32 2.18 -1.24
C MET A 103 2.25 2.73 -2.30
N LEU A 104 2.71 3.95 -2.10
CA LEU A 104 3.76 4.62 -2.87
C LEU A 104 4.72 5.34 -1.94
N ASP A 105 5.91 5.65 -2.43
CA ASP A 105 6.88 6.47 -1.70
C ASP A 105 7.28 7.73 -2.49
N ASP A 106 7.96 8.65 -1.82
CA ASP A 106 8.38 9.94 -2.41
C ASP A 106 9.49 9.78 -3.47
N ASN A 107 10.13 8.62 -3.58
CA ASN A 107 11.05 8.29 -4.67
C ASN A 107 10.32 7.86 -5.95
N GLY A 108 9.00 7.70 -5.89
CA GLY A 108 8.16 7.26 -6.99
C GLY A 108 8.11 5.76 -7.16
N ASN A 109 8.47 4.98 -6.15
CA ASN A 109 8.28 3.55 -6.16
C ASN A 109 6.84 3.20 -5.79
N ASP A 110 6.35 2.10 -6.34
CA ASP A 110 5.04 1.54 -6.07
C ASP A 110 5.13 0.22 -5.32
N TYR A 111 4.14 -0.02 -4.46
CA TYR A 111 3.99 -1.26 -3.70
C TYR A 111 2.63 -1.85 -3.96
N PHE A 112 2.61 -3.12 -4.32
CA PHE A 112 1.42 -3.84 -4.73
C PHE A 112 1.19 -5.06 -3.86
N TRP A 113 -0.05 -5.54 -3.80
CA TRP A 113 -0.31 -6.95 -3.52
C TRP A 113 -0.39 -7.72 -4.83
N ARG A 114 0.13 -8.94 -4.85
CA ARG A 114 -0.15 -9.91 -5.89
C ARG A 114 -1.30 -10.79 -5.44
N THR A 115 -2.44 -10.72 -6.14
CA THR A 115 -3.72 -11.33 -5.74
C THR A 115 -3.72 -12.85 -5.94
N ALA A 116 -3.01 -13.57 -5.08
CA ALA A 116 -2.86 -15.01 -5.15
C ALA A 116 -3.53 -15.68 -3.93
N GLY A 117 -4.66 -16.35 -4.14
CA GLY A 117 -5.37 -17.06 -3.08
C GLY A 117 -6.08 -16.13 -2.09
N ASP A 118 -6.02 -16.46 -0.79
CA ASP A 118 -6.65 -15.69 0.28
C ASP A 118 -6.01 -14.31 0.41
N PRO A 119 -6.80 -13.21 0.46
CA PRO A 119 -6.27 -11.85 0.59
C PRO A 119 -5.32 -11.64 1.77
N ASP A 120 -5.55 -12.27 2.90
CA ASP A 120 -4.68 -12.15 4.07
C ASP A 120 -3.29 -12.79 3.88
N ASN A 121 -3.11 -13.54 2.79
CA ASN A 121 -1.85 -14.18 2.41
C ASN A 121 -1.21 -13.59 1.15
N TRP A 122 -1.77 -12.51 0.59
CA TRP A 122 -1.19 -11.88 -0.60
C TRP A 122 0.19 -11.31 -0.29
N PRO A 123 1.21 -11.69 -1.08
CA PRO A 123 2.55 -11.13 -0.93
C PRO A 123 2.59 -9.66 -1.35
N VAL A 124 3.49 -8.92 -0.74
CA VAL A 124 3.84 -7.57 -1.16
C VAL A 124 4.84 -7.63 -2.31
N VAL A 125 4.60 -6.86 -3.37
CA VAL A 125 5.52 -6.65 -4.48
C VAL A 125 5.94 -5.20 -4.49
N GLN A 126 7.22 -4.93 -4.24
CA GLN A 126 7.84 -3.62 -4.44
C GLN A 126 8.24 -3.47 -5.89
N CYS A 127 7.93 -2.33 -6.50
CA CYS A 127 8.36 -1.94 -7.83
C CYS A 127 9.25 -0.69 -7.74
N GLU A 128 10.53 -0.85 -8.06
CA GLU A 128 11.47 0.25 -8.17
C GLU A 128 11.59 0.69 -9.63
N HIS A 129 10.87 1.73 -10.04
CA HIS A 129 10.85 2.19 -11.42
C HIS A 129 12.20 2.68 -11.94
N ARG A 130 13.11 3.08 -11.05
CA ARG A 130 14.46 3.58 -11.37
C ARG A 130 15.59 2.71 -10.85
N GLY A 131 15.25 1.55 -10.30
CA GLY A 131 16.20 0.68 -9.60
C GLY A 131 16.22 -0.75 -10.10
N SER A 132 16.16 -1.70 -9.16
CA SER A 132 16.31 -3.14 -9.42
C SER A 132 15.06 -3.82 -10.01
N GLY A 133 13.99 -3.07 -10.29
CA GLY A 133 12.74 -3.61 -10.80
C GLY A 133 11.83 -4.12 -9.69
N PHE A 134 11.58 -5.43 -9.62
CA PHE A 134 10.59 -6.00 -8.72
C PHE A 134 11.22 -6.87 -7.63
N THR A 135 10.72 -6.73 -6.40
CA THR A 135 11.05 -7.62 -5.28
C THR A 135 9.77 -8.06 -4.59
N GLU A 136 9.59 -9.37 -4.39
CA GLU A 136 8.42 -9.94 -3.71
C GLU A 136 8.75 -10.35 -2.28
N TYR A 137 7.85 -10.00 -1.35
CA TYR A 137 7.96 -10.30 0.08
C TYR A 137 6.74 -11.08 0.54
N GLN A 138 6.94 -12.26 1.12
CA GLN A 138 5.88 -13.10 1.69
C GLN A 138 5.45 -12.55 3.07
N LEU A 139 4.91 -11.34 3.06
CA LEU A 139 4.54 -10.57 4.25
C LEU A 139 3.18 -9.92 4.04
N SER A 140 2.38 -9.82 5.10
CA SER A 140 1.23 -8.93 5.11
C SER A 140 1.68 -7.46 5.11
N MET A 141 0.81 -6.54 4.71
CA MET A 141 1.16 -5.11 4.62
C MET A 141 1.76 -4.56 5.92
N THR A 142 1.10 -4.79 7.05
CA THR A 142 1.59 -4.25 8.33
C THR A 142 2.85 -4.95 8.84
N ALA A 143 3.07 -6.22 8.49
CA ALA A 143 4.34 -6.90 8.75
C ALA A 143 5.48 -6.34 7.89
N PHE A 144 5.19 -6.04 6.62
CA PHE A 144 6.12 -5.39 5.72
C PHE A 144 6.52 -4.00 6.23
N LEU A 145 5.54 -3.17 6.64
CA LEU A 145 5.80 -1.86 7.23
C LEU A 145 6.67 -1.95 8.49
N LEU A 146 6.41 -2.90 9.38
CA LEU A 146 7.25 -3.13 10.55
C LEU A 146 8.70 -3.44 10.18
N GLN A 147 8.91 -4.28 9.17
CA GLN A 147 10.26 -4.62 8.71
C GLN A 147 10.99 -3.45 8.04
N ILE A 148 10.26 -2.52 7.41
CA ILE A 148 10.84 -1.24 6.96
C ILE A 148 11.43 -0.49 8.17
N PHE A 149 10.63 -0.31 9.23
CA PHE A 149 11.08 0.41 10.45
C PHE A 149 12.17 -0.33 11.21
N ASP A 150 12.17 -1.64 11.20
CA ASP A 150 13.22 -2.48 11.78
C ASP A 150 14.49 -2.52 10.92
N LYS A 151 14.45 -1.94 9.71
CA LYS A 151 15.55 -1.96 8.72
C LYS A 151 16.02 -3.39 8.40
N THR A 152 15.10 -4.34 8.43
CA THR A 152 15.38 -5.77 8.15
C THR A 152 15.17 -6.14 6.68
N ILE A 153 14.61 -5.24 5.87
CA ILE A 153 14.51 -5.38 4.42
C ILE A 153 15.75 -4.73 3.78
N PRO A 154 16.71 -5.49 3.24
CA PRO A 154 17.99 -4.95 2.78
C PRO A 154 17.86 -3.87 1.69
N ALA A 155 16.92 -4.04 0.76
CA ALA A 155 16.67 -3.08 -0.31
C ALA A 155 16.15 -1.71 0.19
N LEU A 156 15.55 -1.69 1.39
CA LEU A 156 14.95 -0.50 2.01
C LEU A 156 15.68 -0.06 3.29
N ALA A 157 16.78 -0.73 3.62
CA ALA A 157 17.54 -0.50 4.87
C ALA A 157 18.48 0.71 4.83
N GLY A 158 18.27 1.67 3.90
CA GLY A 158 19.00 2.94 3.87
C GLY A 158 18.83 3.77 5.16
N ASP A 159 19.23 5.02 5.11
CA ASP A 159 19.15 5.94 6.26
C ASP A 159 17.71 6.34 6.63
N PHE A 160 16.74 5.86 5.88
CA PHE A 160 15.32 6.16 6.05
C PHE A 160 14.49 4.89 6.37
N PRO A 161 13.41 4.95 7.17
CA PRO A 161 13.01 6.09 7.99
C PRO A 161 13.96 6.30 9.16
N LEU A 162 14.16 7.56 9.55
CA LEU A 162 14.86 7.91 10.79
C LEU A 162 13.94 7.64 11.99
N PRO A 163 14.49 7.46 13.21
CA PRO A 163 13.65 7.24 14.40
C PRO A 163 12.60 8.33 14.63
N ASP A 164 12.95 9.59 14.34
CA ASP A 164 12.02 10.73 14.46
C ASP A 164 10.94 10.78 13.37
N ASP A 165 11.07 9.96 12.32
CA ASP A 165 10.09 9.83 11.23
C ASP A 165 9.10 8.70 11.48
N GLU A 166 9.18 7.98 12.61
CA GLU A 166 8.21 6.96 13.00
C GLU A 166 6.87 7.59 13.44
N VAL A 167 6.24 8.30 12.53
CA VAL A 167 4.98 9.02 12.74
C VAL A 167 4.01 8.78 11.59
N PHE A 168 2.73 8.99 11.88
CA PHE A 168 1.69 9.10 10.86
C PHE A 168 1.06 10.50 10.92
N GLU A 169 1.09 11.22 9.80
CA GLU A 169 0.52 12.56 9.67
C GLU A 169 -0.72 12.51 8.78
N VAL A 170 -1.88 12.83 9.32
CA VAL A 170 -3.15 12.87 8.58
C VAL A 170 -3.05 13.90 7.45
N GLN A 171 -3.43 13.51 6.23
CA GLN A 171 -3.47 14.44 5.12
C GLN A 171 -4.58 15.48 5.34
N PRO A 172 -4.30 16.79 5.18
CA PRO A 172 -5.34 17.81 5.26
C PRO A 172 -6.41 17.56 4.17
N VAL A 173 -7.67 17.78 4.52
CA VAL A 173 -8.75 17.81 3.53
C VAL A 173 -8.52 19.02 2.61
N ALA A 174 -8.43 18.77 1.31
CA ALA A 174 -8.30 19.82 0.30
C ALA A 174 -9.63 20.53 0.06
#